data_99cdb767605fb043ed919cb4376f164d
#
_entry.id   99cdb767605fb043ed919cb4376f164d
#
_cell.length_a   1.000
_cell.length_b   1.000
_cell.length_c   1.000
_cell.angle_alpha   90.00
_cell.angle_beta   90.00
_cell.angle_gamma   90.00
#
_symmetry.space_group_name_H-M   'P 1'
#
loop_
_entity.id
_entity.type
_entity.pdbx_description
1 polymer ?
#
loop_
_entity_poly.entity_id
_entity_poly.type
_entity_poly.pdbx_seq_one_letter_code
_entity_poly.pdbx_strand_id
1 'polypeptide(L)' 'VEEVNIKSGAVLFPGAIITAGVTIGENSIISVGSVVTHDIPDYCVVVGNPGRVIKKIDH' A
#
# COMPACT_ATOMS: atom_id res chain seq x y z
N VAL A 1 1.71 12.15 -16.76
CA VAL A 1 1.02 11.82 -15.52
C VAL A 1 1.48 10.47 -15.02
N GLU A 2 1.90 10.43 -13.78
CA GLU A 2 2.36 9.20 -13.18
C GLU A 2 1.16 8.41 -12.66
N GLU A 3 1.21 7.11 -12.85
CA GLU A 3 0.12 6.23 -12.46
C GLU A 3 0.47 5.47 -11.21
N VAL A 4 -0.57 5.17 -10.42
CA VAL A 4 -0.46 4.25 -9.29
C VAL A 4 -0.54 2.83 -9.84
N ASN A 5 0.38 1.99 -9.42
CA ASN A 5 0.48 0.62 -9.89
C ASN A 5 0.14 -0.33 -8.73
N ILE A 6 -0.98 -1.01 -8.84
CA ILE A 6 -1.45 -1.90 -7.78
C ILE A 6 -1.39 -3.33 -8.30
N LYS A 7 -0.55 -4.15 -7.70
CA LYS A 7 -0.35 -5.52 -8.17
C LYS A 7 -1.45 -6.45 -7.67
N SER A 8 -1.44 -7.66 -8.17
CA SER A 8 -2.50 -8.63 -7.90
C SER A 8 -2.68 -8.91 -6.42
N GLY A 9 -3.92 -8.99 -5.98
CA GLY A 9 -4.24 -9.37 -4.61
C GLY A 9 -4.06 -8.28 -3.57
N ALA A 10 -3.58 -7.11 -3.98
CA ALA A 10 -3.45 -6.00 -3.04
C ALA A 10 -4.84 -5.50 -2.62
N VAL A 11 -4.97 -5.15 -1.35
CA VAL A 11 -6.23 -4.67 -0.78
C VAL A 11 -6.03 -3.26 -0.25
N LEU A 12 -6.90 -2.35 -0.68
CA LEU A 12 -6.90 -0.98 -0.20
C LEU A 12 -8.19 -0.72 0.57
N PHE A 13 -8.07 -0.35 1.82
CA PHE A 13 -9.24 -0.05 2.65
C PHE A 13 -9.73 1.38 2.37
N PRO A 14 -10.98 1.69 2.73
CA PRO A 14 -11.55 3.01 2.46
C PRO A 14 -10.69 4.14 3.03
N GLY A 15 -10.60 5.22 2.27
CA GLY A 15 -9.85 6.40 2.69
C GLY A 15 -8.35 6.31 2.51
N ALA A 16 -7.84 5.20 2.01
CA ALA A 16 -6.41 5.10 1.70
C ALA A 16 -6.06 6.04 0.55
N ILE A 17 -4.94 6.73 0.69
CA ILE A 17 -4.45 7.66 -0.33
C ILE A 17 -3.10 7.16 -0.82
N ILE A 18 -3.00 6.98 -2.13
CA ILE A 18 -1.77 6.51 -2.76
C ILE A 18 -1.25 7.63 -3.66
N THR A 19 -0.04 8.10 -3.41
CA THR A 19 0.51 9.19 -4.22
C THR A 19 0.93 8.67 -5.60
N ALA A 20 1.01 9.60 -6.56
CA ALA A 20 1.33 9.26 -7.94
C ALA A 20 2.69 8.56 -8.05
N GLY A 21 2.77 7.58 -8.92
CA GLY A 21 4.00 6.85 -9.19
C GLY A 21 4.32 5.74 -8.19
N VAL A 22 3.49 5.55 -7.16
CA VAL A 22 3.73 4.50 -6.15
C VAL A 22 3.25 3.15 -6.67
N THR A 23 4.02 2.11 -6.38
CA THR A 23 3.66 0.72 -6.68
C THR A 23 3.33 0.00 -5.38
N ILE A 24 2.16 -0.64 -5.34
CA ILE A 24 1.74 -1.47 -4.22
C ILE A 24 2.00 -2.93 -4.60
N GLY A 25 2.80 -3.61 -3.80
CA GLY A 25 3.20 -4.98 -4.08
C GLY A 25 2.05 -5.98 -3.98
N GLU A 26 2.31 -7.21 -4.44
CA GLU A 26 1.29 -8.26 -4.46
C GLU A 26 0.84 -8.61 -3.06
N ASN A 27 -0.46 -8.76 -2.89
CA ASN A 27 -1.10 -9.19 -1.65
C ASN A 27 -0.80 -8.29 -0.45
N SER A 28 -0.35 -7.07 -0.70
CA SER A 28 -0.14 -6.09 0.35
C SER A 28 -1.47 -5.48 0.77
N ILE A 29 -1.57 -5.02 2.01
CA ILE A 29 -2.79 -4.45 2.57
C ILE A 29 -2.50 -3.02 3.01
N ILE A 30 -3.28 -2.09 2.46
CA ILE A 30 -3.20 -0.68 2.84
C ILE A 30 -4.40 -0.39 3.73
N SER A 31 -4.13 -0.05 4.97
CA SER A 31 -5.16 0.10 5.99
C SER A 31 -5.99 1.36 5.80
N VAL A 32 -7.12 1.43 6.50
CA VAL A 32 -8.02 2.57 6.48
C VAL A 32 -7.26 3.87 6.75
N GLY A 33 -7.47 4.88 5.90
CA GLY A 33 -6.92 6.22 6.10
C GLY A 33 -5.42 6.33 5.97
N SER A 34 -4.74 5.30 5.48
CA SER A 34 -3.29 5.37 5.30
C SER A 34 -2.91 6.24 4.10
N VAL A 35 -1.79 6.94 4.22
CA VAL A 35 -1.26 7.75 3.11
C VAL A 35 0.06 7.13 2.68
N VAL A 36 0.08 6.54 1.49
CA VAL A 36 1.24 5.82 0.97
C VAL A 36 2.03 6.72 0.04
N THR A 37 3.28 6.98 0.39
CA THR A 37 4.16 7.87 -0.36
C THR A 37 5.38 7.17 -0.94
N HIS A 38 5.53 5.88 -0.67
CA HIS A 38 6.65 5.07 -1.15
C HIS A 38 6.12 3.78 -1.74
N ASP A 39 6.92 3.13 -2.57
CA ASP A 39 6.58 1.80 -3.07
C ASP A 39 6.48 0.83 -1.90
N ILE A 40 5.49 -0.06 -1.97
CA ILE A 40 5.25 -1.05 -0.92
C ILE A 40 5.64 -2.43 -1.46
N PRO A 41 6.53 -3.13 -0.76
CA PRO A 41 6.90 -4.50 -1.15
C PRO A 41 5.72 -5.46 -1.07
N ASP A 42 5.88 -6.63 -1.66
CA ASP A 42 4.85 -7.67 -1.61
C ASP A 42 4.59 -8.11 -0.18
N TYR A 43 3.36 -8.49 0.11
CA TYR A 43 2.95 -9.11 1.39
C TYR A 43 3.20 -8.22 2.60
N CYS A 44 3.00 -6.94 2.46
CA CYS A 44 3.20 -6.00 3.57
C CYS A 44 1.89 -5.35 3.99
N VAL A 45 1.78 -5.03 5.27
CA VAL A 45 0.65 -4.27 5.81
C VAL A 45 1.12 -2.86 6.13
N VAL A 46 0.42 -1.87 5.61
CA VAL A 46 0.77 -0.46 5.75
C VAL A 46 -0.31 0.27 6.53
N VAL A 47 0.09 1.06 7.50
CA VAL A 47 -0.83 1.82 8.36
C VAL A 47 -0.30 3.23 8.59
N GLY A 48 -1.19 4.18 8.59
CA GLY A 48 -0.92 5.52 9.10
C GLY A 48 -0.63 6.59 8.06
N ASN A 49 -0.34 7.77 8.56
CA ASN A 49 -0.01 8.94 7.77
C ASN A 49 1.23 9.60 8.39
N PRO A 50 2.41 9.50 7.78
CA PRO A 50 2.68 8.75 6.54
C PRO A 50 2.57 7.24 6.75
N GLY A 51 2.21 6.55 5.67
CA GLY A 51 2.04 5.09 5.72
C GLY A 51 3.35 4.39 6.01
N ARG A 52 3.31 3.47 6.97
CA ARG A 52 4.48 2.70 7.35
C ARG A 52 4.17 1.22 7.35
N VAL A 53 5.12 0.44 6.88
CA VAL A 53 4.99 -1.01 6.90
C VAL A 53 5.13 -1.47 8.36
N ILE A 54 4.04 -2.03 8.89
CA ILE A 54 4.04 -2.48 10.29
C ILE A 54 4.18 -3.98 10.42
N LYS A 55 3.96 -4.69 9.34
CA LYS A 55 3.95 -6.16 9.38
C LYS A 55 4.19 -6.72 8.00
N LYS A 56 4.88 -7.84 7.94
CA LYS A 56 5.01 -8.62 6.71
C LYS A 56 4.17 -9.87 6.85
N ILE A 57 3.33 -10.15 5.84
CA ILE A 57 2.42 -11.28 5.88
C ILE A 57 3.18 -12.55 5.49
N ASP A 58 3.09 -13.57 6.33
CA ASP A 58 3.64 -14.88 5.98
C ASP A 58 2.72 -15.58 4.99
N HIS A 59 3.32 -16.27 4.06
CA HIS A 59 2.57 -16.98 3.04
C HIS A 59 3.23 -18.30 2.66
#